data_f99465cb6fe24e9cd626557cfd3965f5
#
_entry.id   f99465cb6fe24e9cd626557cfd3965f5
#
_cell.length_a   1.000
_cell.length_b   1.000
_cell.length_c   1.000
_cell.angle_alpha   90.00
_cell.angle_beta   90.00
_cell.angle_gamma   90.00
#
_symmetry.space_group_name_H-M   'P 1'
#
loop_
_entity.id
_entity.type
_entity.pdbx_description
1 polymer ?
#
loop_
_entity_poly.entity_id
_entity_poly.type
_entity_poly.pdbx_seq_one_letter_code
_entity_poly.pdbx_strand_id
1 'polypeptide(L)'
;ITMAQLLDLTSQGRGRFIKLGDGEFLALSEKLRQQLSRLDAIASRSHGKVQVSPFSAALLGADLLDGELSIAEDGELKQIRERIKEASTYSPDVPKTLNATLRKYQKEGYRWMSRLNRWGAGALLADDMGLGKTIQTIAFLLLKAQEGPALVVAPASVAPNWQTEFAK
;
A
#
# COMPACT_ATOMS: atom_id res chain seq x y z
N ILE A 1 0.82 -31.35 0.36
CA ILE A 1 1.35 -30.27 1.20
C ILE A 1 0.48 -29.04 1.07
N THR A 2 0.12 -28.39 2.16
CA THR A 2 -0.65 -27.15 2.16
C THR A 2 0.29 -25.94 2.00
N MET A 3 -0.25 -24.77 1.56
CA MET A 3 0.52 -23.53 1.48
C MET A 3 1.13 -23.14 2.83
N ALA A 4 0.40 -23.31 3.93
CA ALA A 4 0.89 -23.02 5.27
C ALA A 4 2.11 -23.90 5.62
N GLN A 5 2.02 -25.21 5.35
CA GLN A 5 3.15 -26.13 5.56
C GLN A 5 4.34 -25.80 4.67
N LEU A 6 4.11 -25.39 3.41
CA LEU A 6 5.17 -24.99 2.49
C LEU A 6 5.90 -23.75 2.98
N LEU A 7 5.17 -22.75 3.46
CA LEU A 7 5.75 -21.52 4.03
C LEU A 7 6.57 -21.84 5.31
N ASP A 8 6.03 -22.69 6.21
CA ASP A 8 6.74 -23.10 7.43
C ASP A 8 8.05 -23.83 7.11
N LEU A 9 8.04 -24.74 6.16
CA LEU A 9 9.22 -25.47 5.73
C LEU A 9 10.24 -24.56 5.04
N THR A 10 9.77 -23.57 4.26
CA THR A 10 10.66 -22.61 3.58
C THR A 10 11.32 -21.67 4.58
N SER A 11 10.61 -21.24 5.63
CA SER A 11 11.18 -20.37 6.68
C SER A 11 12.23 -21.07 7.55
N GLN A 12 12.10 -22.38 7.75
CA GLN A 12 13.05 -23.18 8.55
C GLN A 12 14.28 -23.63 7.73
N GLY A 13 14.15 -23.78 6.41
CA GLY A 13 15.19 -24.28 5.52
C GLY A 13 15.99 -23.15 4.86
N ARG A 14 17.33 -23.12 5.08
CA ARG A 14 18.23 -22.19 4.37
C ARG A 14 18.67 -22.68 2.98
N GLY A 15 18.19 -23.85 2.55
CA GLY A 15 18.64 -24.53 1.34
C GLY A 15 17.60 -24.52 0.20
N ARG A 16 18.07 -24.98 -0.97
CA ARG A 16 17.24 -25.17 -2.17
C ARG A 16 16.30 -26.37 -2.07
N PHE A 17 16.55 -27.27 -1.10
CA PHE A 17 15.79 -28.50 -0.89
C PHE A 17 15.02 -28.44 0.42
N ILE A 18 13.73 -28.70 0.34
CA ILE A 18 12.85 -28.83 1.51
C ILE A 18 12.54 -30.30 1.72
N LYS A 19 12.77 -30.80 2.93
CA LYS A 19 12.42 -32.17 3.30
C LYS A 19 10.92 -32.27 3.58
N LEU A 20 10.21 -33.12 2.84
CA LEU A 20 8.77 -33.33 2.98
C LEU A 20 8.40 -34.43 4.00
N GLY A 21 9.34 -35.28 4.39
CA GLY A 21 9.17 -36.48 5.23
C GLY A 21 9.67 -37.71 4.48
N ASP A 22 9.82 -38.86 5.17
CA ASP A 22 10.15 -40.17 4.62
C ASP A 22 11.23 -40.22 3.50
N GLY A 23 12.21 -39.31 3.57
CA GLY A 23 13.28 -39.24 2.58
C GLY A 23 12.94 -38.46 1.28
N GLU A 24 11.75 -37.92 1.17
CA GLU A 24 11.34 -37.07 0.04
C GLU A 24 11.84 -35.63 0.21
N PHE A 25 12.34 -35.06 -0.91
CA PHE A 25 12.82 -33.70 -0.97
C PHE A 25 12.14 -32.95 -2.12
N LEU A 26 11.69 -31.75 -1.84
CA LEU A 26 11.18 -30.80 -2.83
C LEU A 26 12.31 -29.82 -3.18
N ALA A 27 12.70 -29.76 -4.45
CA ALA A 27 13.62 -28.74 -4.94
C ALA A 27 12.84 -27.49 -5.34
N LEU A 28 13.18 -26.35 -4.74
CA LEU A 28 12.61 -25.07 -5.11
C LEU A 28 13.50 -24.34 -6.12
N SER A 29 12.92 -23.75 -7.16
CA SER A 29 13.62 -22.76 -7.96
C SER A 29 13.95 -21.54 -7.10
N GLU A 30 15.00 -20.79 -7.44
CA GLU A 30 15.34 -19.56 -6.74
C GLU A 30 14.18 -18.54 -6.80
N LYS A 31 13.52 -18.47 -7.96
CA LYS A 31 12.36 -17.61 -8.17
C LYS A 31 11.20 -17.98 -7.25
N LEU A 32 10.85 -19.26 -7.15
CA LEU A 32 9.80 -19.75 -6.28
C LEU A 32 10.13 -19.51 -4.81
N ARG A 33 11.38 -19.71 -4.40
CA ARG A 33 11.84 -19.44 -3.05
C ARG A 33 11.68 -17.96 -2.67
N GLN A 34 12.04 -17.04 -3.57
CA GLN A 34 11.86 -15.61 -3.34
C GLN A 34 10.38 -15.22 -3.26
N GLN A 35 9.53 -15.81 -4.09
CA GLN A 35 8.09 -15.58 -4.03
C GLN A 35 7.49 -16.07 -2.70
N LEU A 36 7.85 -17.28 -2.25
CA LEU A 36 7.41 -17.82 -0.97
C LEU A 36 7.90 -16.95 0.20
N SER A 37 9.13 -16.48 0.18
CA SER A 37 9.67 -15.59 1.21
C SER A 37 8.92 -14.24 1.27
N ARG A 38 8.59 -13.66 0.12
CA ARG A 38 7.79 -12.43 0.05
C ARG A 38 6.36 -12.65 0.55
N LEU A 39 5.75 -13.78 0.16
CA LEU A 39 4.42 -14.15 0.64
C LEU A 39 4.42 -14.36 2.15
N ASP A 40 5.42 -15.03 2.70
CA ASP A 40 5.57 -15.28 4.13
C ASP A 40 5.69 -13.98 4.95
N ALA A 41 6.40 -12.99 4.41
CA ALA A 41 6.59 -11.69 5.06
C ALA A 41 5.29 -10.88 5.26
N ILE A 42 4.24 -11.16 4.48
CA ILE A 42 2.97 -10.43 4.52
C ILE A 42 1.76 -11.29 4.89
N ALA A 43 1.97 -12.60 4.97
CA ALA A 43 0.93 -13.56 5.28
C ALA A 43 0.74 -13.69 6.79
N SER A 44 -0.51 -13.72 7.22
CA SER A 44 -0.91 -14.17 8.54
C SER A 44 -1.40 -15.61 8.49
N ARG A 45 -1.11 -16.38 9.53
CA ARG A 45 -1.57 -17.77 9.64
C ARG A 45 -2.69 -17.86 10.65
N SER A 46 -3.85 -18.32 10.21
CA SER A 46 -5.01 -18.53 11.07
C SER A 46 -5.69 -19.86 10.73
N HIS A 47 -5.85 -20.72 11.72
CA HIS A 47 -6.54 -22.02 11.59
C HIS A 47 -6.03 -22.88 10.42
N GLY A 48 -4.70 -22.93 10.21
CA GLY A 48 -4.08 -23.70 9.12
C GLY A 48 -4.28 -23.12 7.71
N LYS A 49 -4.87 -21.93 7.61
CA LYS A 49 -4.99 -21.18 6.37
C LYS A 49 -4.01 -20.01 6.36
N VAL A 50 -3.51 -19.72 5.17
CA VAL A 50 -2.70 -18.52 4.90
C VAL A 50 -3.66 -17.42 4.46
N GLN A 51 -3.65 -16.32 5.20
CA GLN A 51 -4.43 -15.13 4.89
C GLN A 51 -3.48 -13.99 4.55
N VAL A 52 -3.76 -13.30 3.47
CA VAL A 52 -3.02 -12.11 3.05
C VAL A 52 -3.99 -10.94 3.02
N SER A 53 -3.62 -9.84 3.66
CA SER A 53 -4.42 -8.62 3.55
C SER A 53 -4.51 -8.21 2.09
N PRO A 54 -5.70 -7.80 1.59
CA PRO A 54 -5.85 -7.31 0.23
C PRO A 54 -4.88 -6.17 -0.12
N PHE A 55 -4.59 -5.29 0.84
CA PHE A 55 -3.60 -4.22 0.68
C PHE A 55 -2.18 -4.75 0.52
N SER A 56 -1.81 -5.75 1.32
CA SER A 56 -0.49 -6.38 1.21
C SER A 56 -0.34 -7.13 -0.11
N ALA A 57 -1.37 -7.86 -0.54
CA ALA A 57 -1.40 -8.56 -1.82
C ALA A 57 -1.24 -7.60 -3.00
N ALA A 58 -1.89 -6.43 -2.93
CA ALA A 58 -1.81 -5.41 -3.95
C ALA A 58 -0.42 -4.75 -4.04
N LEU A 59 0.29 -4.61 -2.91
CA LEU A 59 1.66 -4.07 -2.87
C LEU A 59 2.71 -5.06 -3.38
N LEU A 60 2.43 -6.35 -3.40
CA LEU A 60 3.36 -7.38 -3.87
C LEU A 60 3.58 -7.37 -5.40
N GLY A 61 2.73 -6.65 -6.11
CA GLY A 61 2.86 -6.48 -7.56
C GLY A 61 2.55 -7.73 -8.39
N ALA A 62 2.56 -7.57 -9.71
CA ALA A 62 2.32 -8.62 -10.68
C ALA A 62 3.29 -9.81 -10.53
N ASP A 63 4.52 -9.58 -10.09
CA ASP A 63 5.57 -10.61 -9.97
C ASP A 63 5.21 -11.79 -9.06
N LEU A 64 4.31 -11.59 -8.09
CA LEU A 64 3.84 -12.68 -7.21
C LEU A 64 2.69 -13.45 -7.82
N LEU A 65 1.92 -12.82 -8.70
CA LEU A 65 0.72 -13.38 -9.31
C LEU A 65 1.02 -13.99 -10.69
N ASP A 66 2.04 -13.46 -11.39
CA ASP A 66 2.49 -13.96 -12.70
C ASP A 66 3.68 -14.94 -12.60
N GLY A 67 3.97 -15.43 -11.39
CA GLY A 67 5.07 -16.34 -11.12
C GLY A 67 4.73 -17.83 -11.29
N GLU A 68 5.64 -18.69 -10.79
CA GLU A 68 5.44 -20.15 -10.76
C GLU A 68 4.29 -20.56 -9.82
N LEU A 69 3.91 -19.68 -8.85
CA LEU A 69 2.73 -19.83 -8.02
C LEU A 69 1.54 -19.19 -8.71
N SER A 70 0.63 -19.99 -9.22
CA SER A 70 -0.69 -19.51 -9.61
C SER A 70 -1.55 -19.35 -8.34
N ILE A 71 -1.70 -18.12 -7.87
CA ILE A 71 -2.61 -17.79 -6.79
C ILE A 71 -3.97 -17.53 -7.42
N ALA A 72 -4.98 -18.31 -7.05
CA ALA A 72 -6.35 -18.05 -7.46
C ALA A 72 -6.77 -16.69 -6.88
N GLU A 73 -6.96 -15.70 -7.72
CA GLU A 73 -7.48 -14.40 -7.32
C GLU A 73 -8.96 -14.55 -6.97
N ASP A 74 -9.33 -14.19 -5.75
CA ASP A 74 -10.73 -13.95 -5.44
C ASP A 74 -11.19 -12.61 -6.05
N GLY A 75 -12.50 -12.40 -6.07
CA GLY A 75 -13.09 -11.19 -6.68
C GLY A 75 -12.66 -9.90 -5.97
N GLU A 76 -12.33 -9.97 -4.69
CA GLU A 76 -11.88 -8.82 -3.89
C GLU A 76 -10.46 -8.38 -4.28
N LEU A 77 -9.53 -9.31 -4.40
CA LEU A 77 -8.16 -9.02 -4.81
C LEU A 77 -8.11 -8.42 -6.22
N LYS A 78 -8.91 -8.97 -7.15
CA LYS A 78 -9.03 -8.43 -8.50
C LYS A 78 -9.52 -6.99 -8.51
N GLN A 79 -10.56 -6.67 -7.74
CA GLN A 79 -11.09 -5.31 -7.62
C GLN A 79 -10.05 -4.33 -7.05
N ILE A 80 -9.27 -4.74 -6.05
CA ILE A 80 -8.22 -3.90 -5.48
C ILE A 80 -7.13 -3.63 -6.50
N ARG A 81 -6.68 -4.63 -7.25
CA ARG A 81 -5.70 -4.46 -8.32
C ARG A 81 -6.18 -3.49 -9.41
N GLU A 82 -7.43 -3.61 -9.83
CA GLU A 82 -8.02 -2.69 -10.80
C GLU A 82 -8.03 -1.27 -10.25
N ARG A 83 -8.44 -1.05 -8.99
CA ARG A 83 -8.40 0.26 -8.34
C ARG A 83 -6.99 0.85 -8.26
N ILE A 84 -5.98 0.03 -7.93
CA ILE A 84 -4.58 0.47 -7.89
C ILE A 84 -4.11 0.88 -9.29
N LYS A 85 -4.42 0.07 -10.30
CA LYS A 85 -4.07 0.37 -11.69
C LYS A 85 -4.70 1.68 -12.16
N GLU A 86 -5.98 1.89 -11.90
CA GLU A 86 -6.67 3.15 -12.20
C GLU A 86 -6.08 4.31 -11.41
N ALA A 87 -5.79 4.11 -10.11
CA ALA A 87 -5.21 5.14 -9.27
C ALA A 87 -3.79 5.53 -9.72
N SER A 88 -3.01 4.62 -10.29
CA SER A 88 -1.64 4.89 -10.71
C SER A 88 -1.54 6.01 -11.77
N THR A 89 -2.54 6.11 -12.62
CA THR A 89 -2.65 7.15 -13.66
C THR A 89 -3.39 8.40 -13.19
N TYR A 90 -4.00 8.36 -12.00
CA TYR A 90 -4.77 9.47 -11.48
C TYR A 90 -3.87 10.66 -11.14
N SER A 91 -4.09 11.80 -11.79
CA SER A 91 -3.28 13.00 -11.64
C SER A 91 -4.19 14.23 -11.62
N PRO A 92 -4.90 14.46 -10.49
CA PRO A 92 -5.84 15.58 -10.41
C PRO A 92 -5.11 16.92 -10.48
N ASP A 93 -5.79 17.92 -11.06
CA ASP A 93 -5.35 19.29 -10.98
C ASP A 93 -5.49 19.82 -9.56
N VAL A 94 -4.64 20.77 -9.22
CA VAL A 94 -4.74 21.47 -7.93
C VAL A 94 -6.06 22.24 -7.89
N PRO A 95 -6.86 22.12 -6.82
CA PRO A 95 -8.13 22.83 -6.72
C PRO A 95 -7.96 24.35 -6.92
N LYS A 96 -8.79 24.95 -7.76
CA LYS A 96 -8.75 26.40 -8.05
C LYS A 96 -9.12 27.25 -6.83
N THR A 97 -9.77 26.65 -5.85
CA THR A 97 -10.12 27.28 -4.57
C THR A 97 -8.93 27.40 -3.62
N LEU A 98 -7.81 26.74 -3.92
CA LEU A 98 -6.58 26.92 -3.16
C LEU A 98 -5.95 28.29 -3.54
N ASN A 99 -5.94 29.23 -2.61
CA ASN A 99 -5.31 30.53 -2.78
C ASN A 99 -3.80 30.49 -2.55
N ALA A 100 -3.12 29.55 -3.21
CA ALA A 100 -1.66 29.39 -3.12
C ALA A 100 -1.13 28.64 -4.34
N THR A 101 0.15 28.83 -4.63
CA THR A 101 0.85 28.10 -5.69
C THR A 101 1.73 27.01 -5.13
N LEU A 102 1.40 25.74 -5.42
CA LEU A 102 2.21 24.61 -5.03
C LEU A 102 3.49 24.52 -5.87
N ARG A 103 4.64 24.31 -5.24
CA ARG A 103 5.90 23.96 -5.89
C ARG A 103 5.79 22.59 -6.56
N LYS A 104 6.70 22.25 -7.47
CA LYS A 104 6.66 20.99 -8.22
C LYS A 104 6.55 19.77 -7.31
N TYR A 105 7.42 19.66 -6.30
CA TYR A 105 7.42 18.55 -5.35
C TYR A 105 6.14 18.49 -4.49
N GLN A 106 5.56 19.66 -4.14
CA GLN A 106 4.29 19.73 -3.40
C GLN A 106 3.11 19.23 -4.25
N LYS A 107 3.11 19.53 -5.55
CA LYS A 107 2.12 18.96 -6.49
C LYS A 107 2.28 17.44 -6.59
N GLU A 108 3.50 16.95 -6.59
CA GLU A 108 3.77 15.50 -6.61
C GLU A 108 3.26 14.82 -5.33
N GLY A 109 3.51 15.40 -4.15
CA GLY A 109 2.98 14.91 -2.87
C GLY A 109 1.46 14.94 -2.81
N TYR A 110 0.83 16.02 -3.25
CA TYR A 110 -0.61 16.13 -3.39
C TYR A 110 -1.21 15.03 -4.28
N ARG A 111 -0.62 14.81 -5.47
CA ARG A 111 -1.06 13.76 -6.40
C ARG A 111 -0.84 12.36 -5.83
N TRP A 112 0.27 12.14 -5.14
CA TRP A 112 0.57 10.88 -4.46
C TRP A 112 -0.48 10.56 -3.40
N MET A 113 -0.81 11.50 -2.50
CA MET A 113 -1.90 11.32 -1.52
C MET A 113 -3.25 11.03 -2.21
N SER A 114 -3.54 11.74 -3.31
CA SER A 114 -4.76 11.56 -4.08
C SER A 114 -4.86 10.17 -4.71
N ARG A 115 -3.74 9.60 -5.20
CA ARG A 115 -3.67 8.23 -5.72
C ARG A 115 -3.91 7.20 -4.63
N LEU A 116 -3.25 7.34 -3.48
CA LEU A 116 -3.44 6.43 -2.35
C LEU A 116 -4.90 6.42 -1.89
N ASN A 117 -5.50 7.59 -1.73
CA ASN A 117 -6.90 7.70 -1.35
C ASN A 117 -7.85 7.07 -2.40
N ARG A 118 -7.53 7.19 -3.70
CA ARG A 118 -8.37 6.67 -4.79
C ARG A 118 -8.61 5.17 -4.69
N TRP A 119 -7.60 4.41 -4.26
CA TRP A 119 -7.75 2.97 -4.08
C TRP A 119 -8.02 2.55 -2.63
N GLY A 120 -8.25 3.52 -1.73
CA GLY A 120 -8.69 3.28 -0.36
C GLY A 120 -7.56 3.17 0.67
N ALA A 121 -6.33 3.56 0.31
CA ALA A 121 -5.23 3.61 1.27
C ALA A 121 -5.13 4.98 1.95
N GLY A 122 -4.65 4.97 3.20
CA GLY A 122 -4.17 6.17 3.87
C GLY A 122 -2.80 6.60 3.36
N ALA A 123 -2.42 7.85 3.65
CA ALA A 123 -1.12 8.39 3.31
C ALA A 123 -0.36 8.88 4.55
N LEU A 124 0.94 8.64 4.60
CA LEU A 124 1.84 9.19 5.61
C LEU A 124 2.83 10.16 4.92
N LEU A 125 2.60 11.46 5.05
CA LEU A 125 3.48 12.50 4.50
C LEU A 125 4.56 12.87 5.53
N ALA A 126 5.72 12.23 5.45
CA ALA A 126 6.82 12.31 6.41
C ALA A 126 8.01 13.15 5.91
N ASP A 127 7.75 14.16 5.07
CA ASP A 127 8.77 15.10 4.58
C ASP A 127 9.41 15.89 5.73
N ASP A 128 10.57 16.49 5.49
CA ASP A 128 11.26 17.36 6.45
C ASP A 128 10.42 18.57 6.84
N MET A 129 10.77 19.18 7.97
CA MET A 129 10.11 20.41 8.44
C MET A 129 10.32 21.55 7.44
N GLY A 130 9.28 22.37 7.26
CA GLY A 130 9.35 23.53 6.35
C GLY A 130 9.03 23.23 4.88
N LEU A 131 8.88 21.99 4.46
CA LEU A 131 8.57 21.61 3.07
C LEU A 131 7.07 21.81 2.70
N GLY A 132 6.28 22.41 3.59
CA GLY A 132 4.89 22.76 3.28
C GLY A 132 3.95 21.55 3.25
N LYS A 133 4.09 20.61 4.19
CA LYS A 133 3.15 19.50 4.35
C LYS A 133 1.72 19.97 4.56
N THR A 134 1.53 21.04 5.33
CA THR A 134 0.21 21.60 5.63
C THR A 134 -0.51 22.04 4.36
N ILE A 135 0.15 22.78 3.47
CA ILE A 135 -0.49 23.26 2.23
C ILE A 135 -0.78 22.12 1.26
N GLN A 136 0.05 21.08 1.20
CA GLN A 136 -0.21 19.88 0.41
C GLN A 136 -1.46 19.15 0.95
N THR A 137 -1.59 19.04 2.27
CA THR A 137 -2.75 18.44 2.93
C THR A 137 -4.00 19.28 2.71
N ILE A 138 -3.93 20.62 2.81
CA ILE A 138 -5.05 21.50 2.52
C ILE A 138 -5.52 21.35 1.07
N ALA A 139 -4.61 21.30 0.11
CA ALA A 139 -4.95 21.06 -1.29
C ALA A 139 -5.70 19.71 -1.46
N PHE A 140 -5.25 18.68 -0.76
CA PHE A 140 -5.92 17.37 -0.77
C PHE A 140 -7.30 17.43 -0.12
N LEU A 141 -7.47 18.10 1.01
CA LEU A 141 -8.76 18.27 1.68
C LEU A 141 -9.74 19.06 0.81
N LEU A 142 -9.27 20.10 0.11
CA LEU A 142 -10.09 20.85 -0.85
C LEU A 142 -10.57 20.00 -2.03
N LEU A 143 -9.73 19.07 -2.51
CA LEU A 143 -10.14 18.10 -3.54
C LEU A 143 -11.30 17.22 -3.03
N LYS A 144 -11.31 16.90 -1.75
CA LYS A 144 -12.30 16.02 -1.10
C LYS A 144 -13.50 16.78 -0.49
N ALA A 145 -13.51 18.09 -0.54
CA ALA A 145 -14.50 18.93 0.16
C ALA A 145 -15.96 18.61 -0.19
N GLN A 146 -16.22 18.11 -1.40
CA GLN A 146 -17.57 17.72 -1.82
C GLN A 146 -18.03 16.36 -1.24
N GLU A 147 -17.11 15.57 -0.69
CA GLU A 147 -17.44 14.27 -0.11
C GLU A 147 -17.91 14.38 1.35
N GLY A 148 -17.76 15.55 1.96
CA GLY A 148 -18.18 15.84 3.33
C GLY A 148 -17.13 16.58 4.14
N PRO A 149 -17.41 16.82 5.44
CA PRO A 149 -16.48 17.51 6.34
C PRO A 149 -15.24 16.69 6.62
N ALA A 150 -14.10 17.36 6.75
CA ALA A 150 -12.84 16.75 7.16
C ALA A 150 -12.54 17.10 8.63
N LEU A 151 -12.00 16.11 9.37
CA LEU A 151 -11.53 16.30 10.74
C LEU A 151 -10.00 16.36 10.74
N VAL A 152 -9.45 17.45 11.26
CA VAL A 152 -8.01 17.59 11.51
C VAL A 152 -7.74 17.44 13.00
N VAL A 153 -6.95 16.42 13.35
CA VAL A 153 -6.49 16.21 14.75
C VAL A 153 -5.03 16.65 14.84
N ALA A 154 -4.77 17.62 15.69
CA ALA A 154 -3.45 18.21 15.87
C ALA A 154 -3.20 18.55 17.34
N PRO A 155 -1.91 18.61 17.79
CA PRO A 155 -1.58 19.17 19.10
C PRO A 155 -2.13 20.59 19.25
N ALA A 156 -2.56 20.96 20.47
CA ALA A 156 -3.16 22.27 20.74
C ALA A 156 -2.26 23.44 20.32
N SER A 157 -0.95 23.30 20.46
CA SER A 157 0.04 24.30 20.03
C SER A 157 0.11 24.53 18.52
N VAL A 158 -0.38 23.56 17.71
CA VAL A 158 -0.30 23.61 16.24
C VAL A 158 -1.67 23.95 15.64
N ALA A 159 -2.76 23.72 16.35
CA ALA A 159 -4.13 23.98 15.87
C ALA A 159 -4.32 25.42 15.32
N PRO A 160 -3.84 26.51 15.99
CA PRO A 160 -3.96 27.85 15.45
C PRO A 160 -3.27 28.05 14.09
N ASN A 161 -2.15 27.35 13.86
CA ASN A 161 -1.45 27.41 12.57
C ASN A 161 -2.31 26.84 11.46
N TRP A 162 -3.03 25.74 11.71
CA TRP A 162 -3.97 25.17 10.75
C TRP A 162 -5.09 26.15 10.40
N GLN A 163 -5.68 26.81 11.41
CA GLN A 163 -6.72 27.83 11.18
C GLN A 163 -6.21 28.97 10.30
N THR A 164 -5.00 29.46 10.59
CA THR A 164 -4.37 30.52 9.82
C THR A 164 -4.10 30.11 8.37
N GLU A 165 -3.63 28.87 8.14
CA GLU A 165 -3.35 28.36 6.80
C GLU A 165 -4.64 28.12 6.00
N PHE A 166 -5.73 27.69 6.65
CA PHE A 166 -7.03 27.54 5.99
C PHE A 166 -7.69 28.88 5.65
N ALA A 167 -7.38 29.96 6.39
CA ALA A 167 -7.96 31.28 6.17
C ALA A 167 -7.29 32.08 5.03
N LYS A 168 -6.17 31.60 4.52
CA LYS A 168 -5.46 32.22 3.37
C LYS A 168 -6.11 31.86 2.05
#